data_b5f0cff9c2ca8591bbd955a64f6308c9
#
_entry.id   b5f0cff9c2ca8591bbd955a64f6308c9
#
_cell.length_a   1.000
_cell.length_b   1.000
_cell.length_c   1.000
_cell.angle_alpha   90.00
_cell.angle_beta   90.00
_cell.angle_gamma   90.00
#
_symmetry.space_group_name_H-M   'P 1'
#
loop_
_entity.id
_entity.type
_entity.pdbx_description
1 polymer ?
#
loop_
_entity_poly.entity_id
_entity_poly.type
_entity_poly.pdbx_seq_one_letter_code
_entity_poly.pdbx_strand_id
1 'polypeptide(L)'
;MARSSAPRHAIDISEEDGVRYLHFGSDWIQGAMRIARPWSLELDYTREMMAGLLFEPDPQWPKDILLIGLGAGSLAKFIYRNLPASRITVVEINPQVEFAARQFFKLPDDPQRLQVEIACGADFMLGGRKQYDMILVDGFDPKARMGALDTEPFFLASRARLRDSGLFGINLLGREKGFINAVDRLRAGFDGRLAVFPSCDSGNTIAFASGGAPRSVSLDELRARAETVRKNTRLDLRPTISRLQLAHPLPDGRLTL
;
A
#
# COMPACT_ATOMS: atom_id res chain seq x y z
N MET A 1 -17.24 24.21 11.13
CA MET A 1 -16.71 23.27 10.13
C MET A 1 -17.57 22.02 10.18
N ALA A 2 -18.33 21.74 9.13
CA ALA A 2 -19.21 20.57 9.07
C ALA A 2 -18.33 19.30 9.00
N ARG A 3 -18.49 18.39 9.97
CA ARG A 3 -17.91 17.06 9.90
C ARG A 3 -18.57 16.34 8.73
N SER A 4 -17.81 16.09 7.67
CA SER A 4 -18.25 15.22 6.59
C SER A 4 -18.60 13.88 7.21
N SER A 5 -19.89 13.53 7.22
CA SER A 5 -20.29 12.18 7.65
C SER A 5 -19.75 11.19 6.64
N ALA A 6 -18.86 10.30 7.12
CA ALA A 6 -18.35 9.19 6.31
C ALA A 6 -19.53 8.44 5.67
N PRO A 7 -19.47 8.12 4.38
CA PRO A 7 -20.52 7.35 3.73
C PRO A 7 -20.62 5.98 4.40
N ARG A 8 -21.77 5.68 5.00
CA ARG A 8 -22.05 4.37 5.60
C ARG A 8 -22.42 3.40 4.47
N HIS A 9 -21.44 2.69 3.95
CA HIS A 9 -21.70 1.56 3.07
C HIS A 9 -21.87 0.30 3.91
N ALA A 10 -22.82 -0.56 3.53
CA ALA A 10 -22.98 -1.87 4.15
C ALA A 10 -21.66 -2.64 3.99
N ILE A 11 -21.19 -3.26 5.08
CA ILE A 11 -20.06 -4.17 5.06
C ILE A 11 -20.61 -5.57 5.03
N ASP A 12 -20.22 -6.31 3.99
CA ASP A 12 -20.58 -7.70 3.81
C ASP A 12 -19.32 -8.57 3.88
N ILE A 13 -19.49 -9.78 4.44
CA ILE A 13 -18.41 -10.74 4.60
C ILE A 13 -18.88 -12.06 4.01
N SER A 14 -18.07 -12.62 3.12
CA SER A 14 -18.30 -13.94 2.54
C SER A 14 -17.10 -14.86 2.80
N GLU A 15 -17.33 -16.17 2.66
CA GLU A 15 -16.28 -17.18 2.74
C GLU A 15 -16.44 -18.16 1.58
N GLU A 16 -15.33 -18.37 0.86
CA GLU A 16 -15.26 -19.32 -0.23
C GLU A 16 -13.87 -19.96 -0.27
N ASP A 17 -13.76 -21.25 -0.45
CA ASP A 17 -12.52 -22.01 -0.57
C ASP A 17 -11.48 -21.72 0.53
N GLY A 18 -11.95 -21.47 1.76
CA GLY A 18 -11.10 -21.17 2.90
C GLY A 18 -10.51 -19.77 2.89
N VAL A 19 -11.06 -18.88 2.06
CA VAL A 19 -10.76 -17.46 2.03
C VAL A 19 -11.97 -16.68 2.52
N ARG A 20 -11.73 -15.71 3.39
CA ARG A 20 -12.74 -14.75 3.86
C ARG A 20 -12.52 -13.44 3.11
N TYR A 21 -13.61 -12.90 2.55
CA TYR A 21 -13.63 -11.70 1.75
C TYR A 21 -14.41 -10.59 2.46
N LEU A 22 -13.95 -9.35 2.22
CA LEU A 22 -14.62 -8.12 2.63
C LEU A 22 -15.21 -7.45 1.39
N HIS A 23 -16.47 -6.99 1.49
CA HIS A 23 -17.18 -6.27 0.44
C HIS A 23 -17.81 -4.98 0.99
N PHE A 24 -18.04 -3.99 0.11
CA PHE A 24 -18.70 -2.72 0.43
C PHE A 24 -20.00 -2.58 -0.33
N GLY A 25 -20.98 -3.47 -0.03
CA GLY A 25 -22.31 -3.44 -0.67
C GLY A 25 -22.30 -3.75 -2.17
N SER A 26 -21.29 -4.46 -2.65
CA SER A 26 -21.13 -4.92 -4.04
C SER A 26 -20.30 -6.21 -4.06
N ASP A 27 -20.30 -6.93 -5.18
CA ASP A 27 -19.49 -8.15 -5.36
C ASP A 27 -17.97 -7.88 -5.45
N TRP A 28 -17.57 -6.63 -5.45
CA TRP A 28 -16.15 -6.27 -5.51
C TRP A 28 -15.43 -6.60 -4.21
N ILE A 29 -14.34 -7.33 -4.33
CA ILE A 29 -13.49 -7.71 -3.20
C ILE A 29 -12.68 -6.50 -2.76
N GLN A 30 -12.91 -6.03 -1.53
CA GLN A 30 -12.19 -4.93 -0.89
C GLN A 30 -11.07 -5.42 0.03
N GLY A 31 -11.01 -6.71 0.26
CA GLY A 31 -9.95 -7.35 1.03
C GLY A 31 -10.18 -8.85 1.17
N ALA A 32 -9.12 -9.60 1.39
CA ALA A 32 -9.18 -11.04 1.53
C ALA A 32 -8.22 -11.55 2.60
N MET A 33 -8.58 -12.64 3.23
CA MET A 33 -7.78 -13.34 4.21
C MET A 33 -7.94 -14.86 4.08
N ARG A 34 -6.87 -15.58 3.84
CA ARG A 34 -6.90 -17.04 3.96
C ARG A 34 -7.01 -17.45 5.42
N ILE A 35 -8.07 -18.17 5.76
CA ILE A 35 -8.42 -18.50 7.15
C ILE A 35 -7.30 -19.29 7.83
N ALA A 36 -6.71 -20.27 7.11
CA ALA A 36 -5.62 -21.09 7.62
C ALA A 36 -4.27 -20.34 7.74
N ARG A 37 -4.11 -19.21 7.05
CA ARG A 37 -2.88 -18.41 7.03
C ARG A 37 -3.21 -16.90 7.13
N PRO A 38 -3.78 -16.42 8.24
CA PRO A 38 -4.37 -15.10 8.35
C PRO A 38 -3.38 -13.93 8.24
N TRP A 39 -2.08 -14.21 8.35
CA TRP A 39 -0.98 -13.24 8.26
C TRP A 39 -0.38 -13.13 6.86
N SER A 40 -0.77 -14.03 5.95
CA SER A 40 -0.27 -14.03 4.58
C SER A 40 -1.07 -13.04 3.72
N LEU A 41 -0.41 -12.43 2.75
CA LEU A 41 -1.05 -11.60 1.74
C LEU A 41 -1.72 -12.51 0.71
N GLU A 42 -3.04 -12.47 0.62
CA GLU A 42 -3.82 -13.34 -0.26
C GLU A 42 -3.93 -12.74 -1.66
N LEU A 43 -4.19 -11.44 -1.78
CA LEU A 43 -4.34 -10.74 -3.05
C LEU A 43 -2.98 -10.33 -3.62
N ASP A 44 -2.78 -10.51 -4.92
CA ASP A 44 -1.49 -10.27 -5.59
C ASP A 44 -1.02 -8.82 -5.47
N TYR A 45 -1.93 -7.85 -5.64
CA TYR A 45 -1.57 -6.45 -5.51
C TYR A 45 -1.02 -6.10 -4.11
N THR A 46 -1.55 -6.73 -3.05
CA THR A 46 -1.04 -6.51 -1.69
C THR A 46 0.38 -7.04 -1.52
N ARG A 47 0.72 -8.15 -2.19
CA ARG A 47 2.11 -8.65 -2.25
C ARG A 47 3.00 -7.66 -2.98
N GLU A 48 2.52 -7.12 -4.09
CA GLU A 48 3.25 -6.15 -4.90
C GLU A 48 3.47 -4.83 -4.15
N MET A 49 2.51 -4.36 -3.35
CA MET A 49 2.68 -3.19 -2.49
C MET A 49 3.84 -3.36 -1.50
N MET A 50 4.16 -4.58 -1.09
CA MET A 50 5.32 -4.86 -0.24
C MET A 50 6.64 -4.93 -1.01
N ALA A 51 6.64 -4.82 -2.35
CA ALA A 51 7.86 -4.69 -3.13
C ALA A 51 8.65 -3.40 -2.81
N GLY A 52 8.02 -2.43 -2.15
CA GLY A 52 8.71 -1.29 -1.55
C GLY A 52 9.90 -1.66 -0.66
N LEU A 53 9.87 -2.83 -0.01
CA LEU A 53 10.98 -3.35 0.80
C LEU A 53 12.24 -3.64 -0.02
N LEU A 54 12.15 -3.72 -1.34
CA LEU A 54 13.30 -3.98 -2.23
C LEU A 54 14.14 -2.72 -2.52
N PHE A 55 13.63 -1.52 -2.18
CA PHE A 55 14.30 -0.27 -2.51
C PHE A 55 15.26 0.22 -1.42
N GLU A 56 15.17 -0.31 -0.20
CA GLU A 56 16.04 0.09 0.92
C GLU A 56 16.82 -1.12 1.44
N PRO A 57 18.17 -1.05 1.52
CA PRO A 57 19.00 -2.17 1.98
C PRO A 57 19.03 -2.34 3.50
N ASP A 58 18.68 -1.32 4.29
CA ASP A 58 18.69 -1.42 5.76
C ASP A 58 17.67 -2.45 6.24
N PRO A 59 18.10 -3.55 6.91
CA PRO A 59 17.19 -4.59 7.39
C PRO A 59 16.26 -4.11 8.53
N GLN A 60 16.51 -2.95 9.13
CA GLN A 60 15.66 -2.34 10.15
C GLN A 60 14.66 -1.34 9.57
N TRP A 61 14.74 -1.06 8.30
CA TRP A 61 13.80 -0.20 7.59
C TRP A 61 12.60 -1.02 7.10
N PRO A 62 11.38 -0.46 7.10
CA PRO A 62 10.94 0.82 7.63
C PRO A 62 10.58 0.76 9.12
N LYS A 63 10.82 1.85 9.88
CA LYS A 63 10.47 1.95 11.30
C LYS A 63 9.10 2.58 11.54
N ASP A 64 8.78 3.66 10.84
CA ASP A 64 7.47 4.32 10.91
C ASP A 64 6.74 4.17 9.57
N ILE A 65 5.60 3.50 9.61
CA ILE A 65 4.80 3.19 8.41
C ILE A 65 3.42 3.83 8.55
N LEU A 66 2.97 4.47 7.47
CA LEU A 66 1.60 4.94 7.32
C LEU A 66 0.89 4.12 6.26
N LEU A 67 -0.28 3.60 6.59
CA LEU A 67 -1.22 2.98 5.66
C LEU A 67 -2.45 3.89 5.53
N ILE A 68 -2.85 4.22 4.31
CA ILE A 68 -4.12 4.91 4.03
C ILE A 68 -5.05 3.91 3.36
N GLY A 69 -6.12 3.56 4.07
CA GLY A 69 -6.99 2.43 3.82
C GLY A 69 -6.60 1.21 4.65
N LEU A 70 -7.59 0.56 5.24
CA LEU A 70 -7.42 -0.62 6.08
C LEU A 70 -7.91 -1.90 5.38
N GLY A 71 -9.11 -1.87 4.81
CA GLY A 71 -9.75 -3.04 4.24
C GLY A 71 -9.80 -4.21 5.23
N ALA A 72 -9.45 -5.42 4.79
CA ALA A 72 -9.32 -6.61 5.64
C ALA A 72 -8.06 -6.60 6.54
N GLY A 73 -7.35 -5.48 6.63
CA GLY A 73 -6.12 -5.35 7.41
C GLY A 73 -4.93 -6.14 6.87
N SER A 74 -4.94 -6.54 5.60
CA SER A 74 -3.93 -7.44 5.03
C SER A 74 -2.51 -6.88 5.14
N LEU A 75 -2.28 -5.64 4.69
CA LEU A 75 -0.97 -4.99 4.80
C LEU A 75 -0.58 -4.75 6.26
N ALA A 76 -1.50 -4.23 7.08
CA ALA A 76 -1.25 -3.97 8.49
C ALA A 76 -0.82 -5.24 9.25
N LYS A 77 -1.54 -6.34 9.04
CA LYS A 77 -1.23 -7.64 9.65
C LYS A 77 0.11 -8.20 9.19
N PHE A 78 0.37 -8.15 7.87
CA PHE A 78 1.63 -8.65 7.32
C PHE A 78 2.81 -7.88 7.89
N ILE A 79 2.75 -6.55 7.90
CA ILE A 79 3.79 -5.68 8.47
C ILE A 79 3.96 -5.94 9.97
N TYR A 80 2.87 -5.97 10.72
CA TYR A 80 2.90 -6.25 12.15
C TYR A 80 3.61 -7.57 12.49
N ARG A 81 3.34 -8.62 11.71
CA ARG A 81 3.92 -9.95 11.93
C ARG A 81 5.38 -10.04 11.52
N ASN A 82 5.73 -9.45 10.38
CA ASN A 82 7.00 -9.71 9.70
C ASN A 82 8.04 -8.60 9.88
N LEU A 83 7.61 -7.38 10.29
CA LEU A 83 8.50 -6.24 10.55
C LEU A 83 8.35 -5.79 12.02
N PRO A 84 8.91 -6.56 12.98
CA PRO A 84 8.63 -6.34 14.40
C PRO A 84 9.16 -5.02 14.95
N ALA A 85 10.13 -4.39 14.29
CA ALA A 85 10.66 -3.08 14.64
C ALA A 85 9.78 -1.91 14.16
N SER A 86 8.78 -2.18 13.31
CA SER A 86 7.94 -1.15 12.71
C SER A 86 6.77 -0.75 13.62
N ARG A 87 6.48 0.55 13.65
CA ARG A 87 5.26 1.14 14.16
C ARG A 87 4.36 1.50 13.00
N ILE A 88 3.10 1.13 13.08
CA ILE A 88 2.13 1.24 12.00
C ILE A 88 1.04 2.22 12.43
N THR A 89 0.84 3.26 11.65
CA THR A 89 -0.35 4.11 11.70
C THR A 89 -1.22 3.76 10.51
N VAL A 90 -2.47 3.42 10.74
CA VAL A 90 -3.47 3.19 9.69
C VAL A 90 -4.49 4.32 9.75
N VAL A 91 -4.81 4.92 8.61
CA VAL A 91 -5.90 5.89 8.49
C VAL A 91 -7.01 5.27 7.67
N GLU A 92 -8.17 5.11 8.29
CA GLU A 92 -9.36 4.52 7.69
C GLU A 92 -10.52 5.50 7.82
N ILE A 93 -11.28 5.70 6.74
CA ILE A 93 -12.39 6.65 6.74
C ILE A 93 -13.67 6.08 7.38
N ASN A 94 -13.84 4.76 7.31
CA ASN A 94 -15.05 4.09 7.77
C ASN A 94 -14.80 3.28 9.05
N PRO A 95 -15.34 3.68 10.21
CA PRO A 95 -15.15 2.94 11.47
C PRO A 95 -15.71 1.52 11.45
N GLN A 96 -16.66 1.22 10.54
CA GLN A 96 -17.18 -0.14 10.39
C GLN A 96 -16.14 -1.08 9.75
N VAL A 97 -15.24 -0.56 8.93
CA VAL A 97 -14.11 -1.32 8.35
C VAL A 97 -13.14 -1.73 9.46
N GLU A 98 -12.78 -0.82 10.37
CA GLU A 98 -11.95 -1.16 11.53
C GLU A 98 -12.63 -2.23 12.39
N PHE A 99 -13.90 -2.05 12.71
CA PHE A 99 -14.67 -3.04 13.47
C PHE A 99 -14.62 -4.42 12.78
N ALA A 100 -14.91 -4.48 11.48
CA ALA A 100 -14.87 -5.73 10.72
C ALA A 100 -13.46 -6.36 10.69
N ALA A 101 -12.42 -5.55 10.50
CA ALA A 101 -11.03 -6.02 10.48
C ALA A 101 -10.64 -6.68 11.82
N ARG A 102 -11.05 -6.10 12.96
CA ARG A 102 -10.80 -6.67 14.29
C ARG A 102 -11.62 -7.95 14.51
N GLN A 103 -12.91 -7.92 14.23
CA GLN A 103 -13.83 -9.03 14.54
C GLN A 103 -13.62 -10.23 13.63
N PHE A 104 -13.43 -10.02 12.34
CA PHE A 104 -13.47 -11.09 11.35
C PHE A 104 -12.11 -11.37 10.69
N PHE A 105 -11.20 -10.38 10.63
CA PHE A 105 -9.95 -10.52 9.91
C PHE A 105 -8.70 -10.57 10.80
N LYS A 106 -8.88 -10.74 12.10
CA LYS A 106 -7.78 -10.92 13.07
C LYS A 106 -6.77 -9.76 13.07
N LEU A 107 -7.24 -8.52 12.91
CA LEU A 107 -6.38 -7.34 13.09
C LEU A 107 -5.85 -7.32 14.53
N PRO A 108 -4.53 -7.16 14.76
CA PRO A 108 -3.97 -7.13 16.10
C PRO A 108 -4.50 -5.97 16.94
N ASP A 109 -4.68 -6.22 18.22
CA ASP A 109 -4.95 -5.20 19.22
C ASP A 109 -3.67 -4.91 20.02
N ASP A 110 -2.84 -4.01 19.47
CA ASP A 110 -1.58 -3.58 20.06
C ASP A 110 -1.38 -2.09 19.75
N PRO A 111 -1.94 -1.19 20.57
CA PRO A 111 -1.88 0.24 20.33
C PRO A 111 -0.46 0.83 20.40
N GLN A 112 0.54 0.09 20.93
CA GLN A 112 1.92 0.54 20.94
C GLN A 112 2.58 0.41 19.57
N ARG A 113 2.15 -0.56 18.77
CA ARG A 113 2.72 -0.85 17.44
C ARG A 113 1.77 -0.65 16.27
N LEU A 114 0.46 -0.74 16.49
CA LEU A 114 -0.56 -0.62 15.46
C LEU A 114 -1.68 0.30 15.94
N GLN A 115 -1.72 1.51 15.41
CA GLN A 115 -2.76 2.49 15.70
C GLN A 115 -3.65 2.67 14.48
N VAL A 116 -4.97 2.65 14.68
CA VAL A 116 -5.96 2.95 13.65
C VAL A 116 -6.62 4.29 14.00
N GLU A 117 -6.56 5.22 13.05
CA GLU A 117 -7.17 6.54 13.16
C GLU A 117 -8.34 6.64 12.18
N ILE A 118 -9.53 6.94 12.69
CA ILE A 118 -10.73 7.14 11.87
C ILE A 118 -10.73 8.57 11.36
N ALA A 119 -10.28 8.75 10.12
CA ALA A 119 -10.16 10.06 9.47
C ALA A 119 -10.17 9.95 7.94
N CYS A 120 -10.40 11.07 7.26
CA CYS A 120 -10.15 11.18 5.83
C CYS A 120 -8.64 11.17 5.57
N GLY A 121 -8.16 10.25 4.73
CA GLY A 121 -6.73 10.10 4.43
C GLY A 121 -6.10 11.37 3.84
N ALA A 122 -6.82 12.09 2.99
CA ALA A 122 -6.33 13.34 2.41
C ALA A 122 -6.20 14.44 3.48
N ASP A 123 -7.19 14.61 4.34
CA ASP A 123 -7.16 15.60 5.42
C ASP A 123 -6.07 15.27 6.43
N PHE A 124 -5.87 13.99 6.75
CA PHE A 124 -4.80 13.52 7.61
C PHE A 124 -3.42 13.86 7.03
N MET A 125 -3.23 13.69 5.72
CA MET A 125 -1.97 14.03 5.06
C MET A 125 -1.72 15.53 5.04
N LEU A 126 -2.72 16.33 4.71
CA LEU A 126 -2.61 17.79 4.65
C LEU A 126 -2.44 18.44 6.03
N GLY A 127 -3.07 17.88 7.08
CA GLY A 127 -3.06 18.45 8.43
C GLY A 127 -1.87 18.02 9.31
N GLY A 128 -1.11 17.00 8.90
CA GLY A 128 -0.08 16.39 9.74
C GLY A 128 1.35 16.87 9.46
N ARG A 129 2.24 16.63 10.44
CA ARG A 129 3.69 16.94 10.32
C ARG A 129 4.60 15.73 10.58
N LYS A 130 4.05 14.62 11.11
CA LYS A 130 4.83 13.41 11.36
C LYS A 130 5.36 12.85 10.04
N GLN A 131 6.64 12.51 10.00
CA GLN A 131 7.29 11.89 8.86
C GLN A 131 7.35 10.37 9.02
N TYR A 132 7.36 9.68 7.88
CA TYR A 132 7.33 8.22 7.78
C TYR A 132 8.47 7.72 6.89
N ASP A 133 8.90 6.50 7.16
CA ASP A 133 9.81 5.78 6.26
C ASP A 133 9.08 5.19 5.06
N MET A 134 7.83 4.77 5.26
CA MET A 134 7.00 4.21 4.20
C MET A 134 5.56 4.72 4.33
N ILE A 135 4.99 5.19 3.23
CA ILE A 135 3.57 5.54 3.10
C ILE A 135 2.98 4.65 2.03
N LEU A 136 1.98 3.83 2.38
CA LEU A 136 1.26 2.99 1.42
C LEU A 136 -0.20 3.44 1.34
N VAL A 137 -0.69 3.65 0.12
CA VAL A 137 -2.06 4.11 -0.15
C VAL A 137 -2.82 3.03 -0.91
N ASP A 138 -3.86 2.51 -0.26
CA ASP A 138 -4.79 1.53 -0.80
C ASP A 138 -6.22 1.94 -0.40
N GLY A 139 -6.65 3.10 -0.89
CA GLY A 139 -7.92 3.73 -0.52
C GLY A 139 -8.81 3.97 -1.73
N PHE A 140 -9.90 3.20 -1.81
CA PHE A 140 -10.93 3.34 -2.83
C PHE A 140 -12.30 3.51 -2.18
N ASP A 141 -13.16 4.30 -2.84
CA ASP A 141 -14.59 4.29 -2.52
C ASP A 141 -15.26 3.02 -3.11
N PRO A 142 -16.51 2.69 -2.75
CA PRO A 142 -17.22 1.53 -3.29
C PRO A 142 -17.42 1.54 -4.81
N LYS A 143 -17.17 2.67 -5.45
CA LYS A 143 -17.17 2.82 -6.93
C LYS A 143 -15.76 2.74 -7.51
N ALA A 144 -14.81 2.22 -6.74
CA ALA A 144 -13.42 2.07 -7.12
C ALA A 144 -12.71 3.39 -7.48
N ARG A 145 -13.08 4.52 -6.86
CA ARG A 145 -12.46 5.81 -7.10
C ARG A 145 -11.62 6.22 -5.89
N MET A 146 -10.47 6.79 -6.15
CA MET A 146 -9.55 7.30 -5.11
C MET A 146 -9.95 8.69 -4.58
N GLY A 147 -10.71 9.46 -5.36
CA GLY A 147 -11.17 10.79 -4.95
C GLY A 147 -10.01 11.73 -4.58
N ALA A 148 -10.06 12.29 -3.36
CA ALA A 148 -9.04 13.23 -2.88
C ALA A 148 -7.63 12.61 -2.72
N LEU A 149 -7.51 11.28 -2.70
CA LEU A 149 -6.22 10.58 -2.65
C LEU A 149 -5.49 10.56 -4.01
N ASP A 150 -6.15 10.99 -5.09
CA ASP A 150 -5.58 11.12 -6.43
C ASP A 150 -5.52 12.61 -6.84
N THR A 151 -4.89 13.44 -6.03
CA THR A 151 -4.75 14.87 -6.30
C THR A 151 -3.31 15.33 -6.07
N GLU A 152 -2.88 16.35 -6.83
CA GLU A 152 -1.53 16.92 -6.66
C GLU A 152 -1.26 17.41 -5.23
N PRO A 153 -2.18 18.15 -4.55
CA PRO A 153 -1.96 18.52 -3.14
C PRO A 153 -1.74 17.33 -2.21
N PHE A 154 -2.44 16.21 -2.44
CA PHE A 154 -2.24 15.00 -1.66
C PHE A 154 -0.85 14.40 -1.90
N PHE A 155 -0.38 14.34 -3.14
CA PHE A 155 0.94 13.81 -3.47
C PHE A 155 2.07 14.71 -2.94
N LEU A 156 1.93 16.03 -3.03
CA LEU A 156 2.89 16.97 -2.43
C LEU A 156 2.95 16.84 -0.90
N ALA A 157 1.80 16.73 -0.24
CA ALA A 157 1.72 16.50 1.20
C ALA A 157 2.33 15.13 1.59
N SER A 158 2.08 14.10 0.78
CA SER A 158 2.66 12.77 1.00
C SER A 158 4.17 12.80 0.92
N ARG A 159 4.72 13.47 -0.10
CA ARG A 159 6.17 13.67 -0.25
C ARG A 159 6.77 14.43 0.93
N ALA A 160 6.14 15.52 1.37
CA ALA A 160 6.62 16.32 2.51
C ALA A 160 6.62 15.54 3.84
N ARG A 161 5.83 14.47 3.92
CA ARG A 161 5.75 13.59 5.10
C ARG A 161 6.60 12.32 4.97
N LEU A 162 7.40 12.17 3.95
CA LEU A 162 8.43 11.16 3.86
C LEU A 162 9.73 11.68 4.46
N ARG A 163 10.47 10.79 5.14
CA ARG A 163 11.88 11.03 5.47
C ARG A 163 12.75 11.01 4.22
N ASP A 164 14.02 11.40 4.32
CA ASP A 164 14.95 11.42 3.18
C ASP A 164 15.07 10.06 2.51
N SER A 165 15.09 8.97 3.28
CA SER A 165 15.02 7.59 2.78
C SER A 165 13.60 7.06 2.67
N GLY A 166 12.59 7.93 2.64
CA GLY A 166 11.19 7.54 2.62
C GLY A 166 10.72 7.08 1.25
N LEU A 167 9.78 6.13 1.26
CA LEU A 167 9.17 5.57 0.06
C LEU A 167 7.64 5.72 0.13
N PHE A 168 7.06 6.22 -0.93
CA PHE A 168 5.63 6.25 -1.18
C PHE A 168 5.25 5.06 -2.09
N GLY A 169 4.18 4.37 -1.76
CA GLY A 169 3.59 3.33 -2.61
C GLY A 169 2.09 3.54 -2.74
N ILE A 170 1.53 3.35 -3.91
CA ILE A 170 0.10 3.55 -4.17
C ILE A 170 -0.45 2.45 -5.07
N ASN A 171 -1.63 1.95 -4.72
CA ASN A 171 -2.42 1.07 -5.56
C ASN A 171 -3.28 1.92 -6.51
N LEU A 172 -3.13 1.70 -7.81
CA LEU A 172 -3.91 2.34 -8.89
C LEU A 172 -4.67 1.27 -9.67
N LEU A 173 -5.78 1.63 -10.29
CA LEU A 173 -6.51 0.74 -11.20
C LEU A 173 -6.07 1.00 -12.63
N GLY A 174 -5.20 0.16 -13.16
CA GLY A 174 -4.54 0.35 -14.46
C GLY A 174 -5.47 0.32 -15.67
N ARG A 175 -6.70 -0.22 -15.52
CA ARG A 175 -7.71 -0.30 -16.59
C ARG A 175 -8.74 0.85 -16.55
N GLU A 176 -8.68 1.71 -15.54
CA GLU A 176 -9.63 2.80 -15.39
C GLU A 176 -9.34 3.98 -16.31
N LYS A 177 -10.43 4.63 -16.79
CA LYS A 177 -10.29 5.92 -17.45
C LYS A 177 -9.66 6.93 -16.49
N GLY A 178 -8.55 7.54 -16.89
CA GLY A 178 -7.83 8.49 -16.05
C GLY A 178 -6.57 7.92 -15.39
N PHE A 179 -6.24 6.64 -15.59
CA PHE A 179 -4.99 6.04 -15.08
C PHE A 179 -3.75 6.85 -15.49
N ILE A 180 -3.64 7.24 -16.77
CA ILE A 180 -2.51 8.05 -17.26
C ILE A 180 -2.45 9.38 -16.51
N ASN A 181 -3.60 10.06 -16.36
CA ASN A 181 -3.66 11.33 -15.64
C ASN A 181 -3.29 11.18 -14.15
N ALA A 182 -3.66 10.06 -13.51
CA ALA A 182 -3.25 9.75 -12.14
C ALA A 182 -1.74 9.58 -12.03
N VAL A 183 -1.14 8.82 -12.95
CA VAL A 183 0.32 8.65 -13.03
C VAL A 183 1.03 9.98 -13.29
N ASP A 184 0.49 10.84 -14.16
CA ASP A 184 1.10 12.15 -14.45
C ASP A 184 1.04 13.11 -13.24
N ARG A 185 -0.09 13.13 -12.50
CA ARG A 185 -0.18 13.88 -11.23
C ARG A 185 0.80 13.36 -10.19
N LEU A 186 0.90 12.03 -10.06
CA LEU A 186 1.85 11.40 -9.16
C LEU A 186 3.29 11.73 -9.54
N ARG A 187 3.61 11.69 -10.84
CA ARG A 187 4.93 12.06 -11.37
C ARG A 187 5.28 13.50 -11.05
N ALA A 188 4.34 14.43 -11.25
CA ALA A 188 4.52 15.84 -10.91
C ALA A 188 4.75 16.03 -9.40
N GLY A 189 3.95 15.38 -8.54
CA GLY A 189 4.07 15.48 -7.08
C GLY A 189 5.40 14.97 -6.52
N PHE A 190 6.09 14.08 -7.23
CA PHE A 190 7.38 13.50 -6.82
C PHE A 190 8.56 13.88 -7.73
N ASP A 191 8.47 14.97 -8.51
CA ASP A 191 9.51 15.48 -9.43
C ASP A 191 10.08 14.39 -10.36
N GLY A 192 9.22 13.52 -10.87
CA GLY A 192 9.61 12.44 -11.78
C GLY A 192 10.22 11.19 -11.13
N ARG A 193 10.46 11.18 -9.81
CA ARG A 193 11.03 10.05 -9.07
C ARG A 193 9.96 8.97 -8.82
N LEU A 194 9.60 8.26 -9.87
CA LEU A 194 8.48 7.35 -9.92
C LEU A 194 8.81 6.09 -10.75
N ALA A 195 8.51 4.93 -10.20
CA ALA A 195 8.42 3.68 -10.95
C ALA A 195 6.99 3.15 -10.89
N VAL A 196 6.41 2.90 -12.06
CA VAL A 196 5.07 2.30 -12.19
C VAL A 196 5.27 0.85 -12.59
N PHE A 197 4.78 -0.08 -11.78
CA PHE A 197 4.92 -1.51 -12.05
C PHE A 197 3.87 -1.97 -13.09
N PRO A 198 4.14 -3.04 -13.83
CA PRO A 198 3.14 -3.64 -14.70
C PRO A 198 1.90 -4.05 -13.90
N SER A 199 0.73 -3.93 -14.52
CA SER A 199 -0.52 -4.37 -13.89
C SER A 199 -0.46 -5.84 -13.50
N CYS A 200 -0.88 -6.18 -12.28
CA CYS A 200 -1.11 -7.56 -11.88
C CYS A 200 -2.44 -8.10 -12.45
N ASP A 201 -2.69 -9.39 -12.30
CA ASP A 201 -3.83 -10.09 -12.93
C ASP A 201 -5.19 -9.51 -12.52
N SER A 202 -5.30 -8.94 -11.33
CA SER A 202 -6.50 -8.24 -10.84
C SER A 202 -6.76 -6.89 -11.51
N GLY A 203 -5.83 -6.38 -12.35
CA GLY A 203 -5.91 -5.06 -12.97
C GLY A 203 -5.36 -3.92 -12.11
N ASN A 204 -4.88 -4.23 -10.91
CA ASN A 204 -4.18 -3.27 -10.06
C ASN A 204 -2.78 -2.98 -10.60
N THR A 205 -2.34 -1.75 -10.44
CA THR A 205 -1.00 -1.28 -10.80
C THR A 205 -0.39 -0.57 -9.62
N ILE A 206 0.75 -1.04 -9.15
CA ILE A 206 1.43 -0.42 -8.01
C ILE A 206 2.47 0.57 -8.54
N ALA A 207 2.45 1.76 -7.99
CA ALA A 207 3.47 2.77 -8.27
C ALA A 207 4.24 3.10 -6.99
N PHE A 208 5.56 3.23 -7.11
CA PHE A 208 6.44 3.68 -6.04
C PHE A 208 7.12 4.98 -6.40
N ALA A 209 7.24 5.87 -5.41
CA ALA A 209 7.93 7.15 -5.56
C ALA A 209 8.89 7.43 -4.40
N SER A 210 10.01 8.06 -4.67
CA SER A 210 11.01 8.42 -3.67
C SER A 210 10.77 9.82 -3.10
N GLY A 211 10.80 9.95 -1.78
CA GLY A 211 10.67 11.24 -1.10
C GLY A 211 11.92 12.14 -1.23
N GLY A 212 13.09 11.53 -1.17
CA GLY A 212 14.40 12.23 -1.19
C GLY A 212 15.13 12.17 -2.52
N ALA A 213 16.42 11.89 -2.49
CA ALA A 213 17.24 11.74 -3.69
C ALA A 213 16.77 10.59 -4.59
N PRO A 214 17.01 10.67 -5.91
CA PRO A 214 16.72 9.56 -6.81
C PRO A 214 17.41 8.28 -6.35
N ARG A 215 16.68 7.18 -6.45
CA ARG A 215 17.17 5.84 -6.11
C ARG A 215 17.37 5.03 -7.38
N SER A 216 18.47 4.33 -7.45
CA SER A 216 18.75 3.42 -8.55
C SER A 216 19.18 2.07 -7.98
N VAL A 217 18.45 1.02 -8.33
CA VAL A 217 18.67 -0.33 -7.83
C VAL A 217 18.84 -1.26 -9.04
N SER A 218 19.90 -2.06 -9.06
CA SER A 218 20.12 -3.03 -10.13
C SER A 218 19.19 -4.25 -9.97
N LEU A 219 18.99 -4.98 -11.07
CA LEU A 219 18.21 -6.21 -11.04
C LEU A 219 18.79 -7.26 -10.07
N ASP A 220 20.12 -7.33 -9.99
CA ASP A 220 20.77 -8.29 -9.10
C ASP A 220 20.59 -7.90 -7.62
N GLU A 221 20.65 -6.61 -7.30
CA GLU A 221 20.31 -6.11 -5.97
C GLU A 221 18.84 -6.40 -5.64
N LEU A 222 17.89 -6.16 -6.56
CA LEU A 222 16.48 -6.47 -6.37
C LEU A 222 16.26 -7.97 -6.09
N ARG A 223 16.93 -8.86 -6.85
CA ARG A 223 16.87 -10.31 -6.66
C ARG A 223 17.44 -10.75 -5.31
N ALA A 224 18.59 -10.20 -4.93
CA ALA A 224 19.23 -10.52 -3.65
C ALA A 224 18.35 -10.07 -2.46
N ARG A 225 17.76 -8.87 -2.54
CA ARG A 225 16.84 -8.35 -1.53
C ARG A 225 15.53 -9.14 -1.50
N ALA A 226 14.98 -9.54 -2.65
CA ALA A 226 13.79 -10.40 -2.70
C ALA A 226 14.02 -11.75 -2.03
N GLU A 227 15.21 -12.34 -2.18
CA GLU A 227 15.56 -13.58 -1.48
C GLU A 227 15.64 -13.37 0.05
N THR A 228 16.18 -12.25 0.50
CA THR A 228 16.20 -11.86 1.91
C THR A 228 14.78 -11.65 2.45
N VAL A 229 13.93 -10.93 1.75
CA VAL A 229 12.52 -10.75 2.10
C VAL A 229 11.82 -12.10 2.19
N ARG A 230 12.01 -12.97 1.21
CA ARG A 230 11.42 -14.32 1.18
C ARG A 230 11.83 -15.16 2.40
N LYS A 231 13.11 -15.15 2.77
CA LYS A 231 13.62 -15.88 3.95
C LYS A 231 12.99 -15.36 5.25
N ASN A 232 12.89 -14.05 5.40
CA ASN A 232 12.45 -13.42 6.64
C ASN A 232 10.92 -13.39 6.79
N THR A 233 10.18 -13.29 5.69
CA THR A 233 8.73 -13.03 5.71
C THR A 233 7.89 -14.08 5.00
N ARG A 234 8.53 -15.00 4.26
CA ARG A 234 7.90 -15.97 3.33
C ARG A 234 7.19 -15.32 2.14
N LEU A 235 7.36 -14.01 1.93
CA LEU A 235 6.83 -13.31 0.77
C LEU A 235 7.78 -13.48 -0.42
N ASP A 236 7.29 -14.08 -1.50
CA ASP A 236 8.04 -14.23 -2.75
C ASP A 236 7.73 -13.09 -3.72
N LEU A 237 8.70 -12.21 -3.93
CA LEU A 237 8.62 -11.09 -4.85
C LEU A 237 9.36 -11.32 -6.18
N ARG A 238 9.90 -12.52 -6.40
CA ARG A 238 10.59 -12.85 -7.66
C ARG A 238 9.68 -12.76 -8.88
N PRO A 239 8.40 -13.19 -8.83
CA PRO A 239 7.46 -13.00 -9.95
C PRO A 239 7.26 -11.52 -10.30
N THR A 240 7.17 -10.64 -9.30
CA THR A 240 7.06 -9.18 -9.49
C THR A 240 8.29 -8.62 -10.22
N ILE A 241 9.51 -9.02 -9.81
CA ILE A 241 10.75 -8.61 -10.47
C ILE A 241 10.78 -9.11 -11.93
N SER A 242 10.35 -10.35 -12.19
CA SER A 242 10.29 -10.90 -13.54
C SER A 242 9.33 -10.12 -14.44
N ARG A 243 8.14 -9.77 -13.96
CA ARG A 243 7.18 -8.94 -14.71
C ARG A 243 7.75 -7.55 -14.99
N LEU A 244 8.38 -6.93 -14.00
CA LEU A 244 9.01 -5.62 -14.15
C LEU A 244 10.08 -5.65 -15.25
N GLN A 245 10.93 -6.67 -15.27
CA GLN A 245 11.98 -6.85 -16.27
C GLN A 245 11.43 -7.04 -17.69
N LEU A 246 10.30 -7.75 -17.81
CA LEU A 246 9.67 -8.00 -19.12
C LEU A 246 8.92 -6.77 -19.67
N ALA A 247 8.36 -5.94 -18.80
CA ALA A 247 7.50 -4.82 -19.20
C ALA A 247 8.25 -3.50 -19.41
N HIS A 248 9.44 -3.34 -18.81
CA HIS A 248 10.19 -2.09 -18.89
C HIS A 248 11.60 -2.33 -19.42
N PRO A 249 12.05 -1.51 -20.40
CA PRO A 249 13.47 -1.38 -20.64
C PRO A 249 14.07 -0.77 -19.38
N LEU A 250 14.87 -1.56 -18.66
CA LEU A 250 15.64 -1.06 -17.53
C LEU A 250 16.98 -0.58 -18.08
N PRO A 251 17.22 0.73 -18.22
CA PRO A 251 18.49 1.24 -18.69
C PRO A 251 19.62 0.71 -17.80
N ASP A 252 20.65 0.14 -18.41
CA ASP A 252 21.80 -0.46 -17.73
C ASP A 252 21.41 -1.53 -16.68
N GLY A 253 20.25 -2.19 -16.83
CA GLY A 253 19.75 -3.16 -15.89
C GLY A 253 19.34 -2.57 -14.54
N ARG A 254 19.00 -1.29 -14.49
CA ARG A 254 18.66 -0.58 -13.23
C ARG A 254 17.26 -0.01 -13.26
N LEU A 255 16.58 -0.14 -12.12
CA LEU A 255 15.31 0.53 -11.85
C LEU A 255 15.60 1.83 -11.09
N THR A 256 15.06 2.94 -11.58
CA THR A 256 15.24 4.27 -10.97
C THR A 256 13.90 4.83 -10.49
N LEU A 257 13.90 5.41 -9.28
CA LEU A 257 12.80 6.15 -8.65
C LEU A 257 13.22 7.60 -8.43
#